data_f1ea434d12026818214d86450802209c
#
_entry.id   f1ea434d12026818214d86450802209c
#
_cell.length_a   1.000
_cell.length_b   1.000
_cell.length_c   1.000
_cell.angle_alpha   90.00
_cell.angle_beta   90.00
_cell.angle_gamma   90.00
#
_symmetry.space_group_name_H-M   'P 1'
#
loop_
_entity.id
_entity.type
_entity.pdbx_description
1 polymer ?
#
loop_
_entity_poly.entity_id
_entity_poly.type
_entity_poly.pdbx_seq_one_letter_code
_entity_poly.pdbx_strand_id
1 'polypeptide(L)'
;DYQTGDNVISPLINLNLEINDNDRLIIYGKSGSGKTTLLNILSTLEIPSNGSMIFADKLIDSLSDKELSNLRLNDIGVVFQSHHLLEEFSLHENIILPGSIAHNLDKDFANFLIEKLKISNRKDHLPDQLSGGERQRCAIARALINRPKLLVMDEPTGDLDRNTSDEVMELIDDIFNEIDISVVIATHDENLKFKPNSKYLLEQGKLNLIQG
;
A
#
# COMPACT_ATOMS: atom_id res chain seq x y z
N ASP A 1 14.93 10.96 9.64
CA ASP A 1 16.32 11.38 9.34
C ASP A 1 17.15 10.15 9.02
N TYR A 2 17.94 10.22 7.96
CA TYR A 2 18.90 9.16 7.59
C TYR A 2 20.32 9.67 7.70
N GLN A 3 21.19 8.89 8.35
CA GLN A 3 22.60 9.22 8.43
C GLN A 3 23.36 8.60 7.25
N THR A 4 24.00 9.44 6.44
CA THR A 4 24.82 9.03 5.30
C THR A 4 26.21 9.61 5.48
N GLY A 5 27.12 8.83 6.12
CA GLY A 5 28.42 9.34 6.54
C GLY A 5 28.24 10.45 7.59
N ASP A 6 28.85 11.62 7.33
CA ASP A 6 28.76 12.80 8.21
C ASP A 6 27.51 13.68 7.93
N ASN A 7 26.70 13.33 6.93
CA ASN A 7 25.52 14.11 6.58
C ASN A 7 24.23 13.47 7.12
N VAL A 8 23.32 14.31 7.61
CA VAL A 8 21.95 13.91 7.96
C VAL A 8 21.02 14.40 6.85
N ILE A 9 20.26 13.48 6.29
CA ILE A 9 19.24 13.75 5.28
C ILE A 9 17.88 13.62 5.94
N SER A 10 17.07 14.69 5.87
CA SER A 10 15.70 14.73 6.39
C SER A 10 14.71 14.76 5.20
N PRO A 11 14.23 13.61 4.72
CA PRO A 11 13.33 13.56 3.56
C PRO A 11 11.96 14.18 3.85
N LEU A 12 11.54 14.22 5.11
CA LEU A 12 10.27 14.77 5.56
C LEU A 12 10.52 15.85 6.62
N ILE A 13 9.84 16.99 6.49
CA ILE A 13 10.06 18.16 7.35
C ILE A 13 8.70 18.70 7.83
N ASN A 14 8.45 18.62 9.14
CA ASN A 14 7.25 19.17 9.79
C ASN A 14 5.95 18.75 9.06
N LEU A 15 5.82 17.46 8.72
CA LEU A 15 4.68 16.93 8.02
C LEU A 15 3.54 16.67 9.01
N ASN A 16 2.33 17.11 8.64
CA ASN A 16 1.09 16.73 9.29
C ASN A 16 0.16 16.12 8.26
N LEU A 17 -0.36 14.94 8.57
CA LEU A 17 -1.34 14.23 7.73
C LEU A 17 -2.35 13.55 8.64
N GLU A 18 -3.62 13.77 8.37
CA GLU A 18 -4.73 13.08 9.01
C GLU A 18 -5.42 12.22 7.96
N ILE A 19 -5.72 10.97 8.30
CA ILE A 19 -6.40 10.00 7.45
C ILE A 19 -7.58 9.48 8.25
N ASN A 20 -8.79 9.79 7.78
CA ASN A 20 -10.02 9.33 8.40
C ASN A 20 -10.46 7.99 7.80
N ASP A 21 -11.44 7.35 8.41
CA ASP A 21 -12.01 6.10 7.90
C ASP A 21 -12.58 6.31 6.47
N ASN A 22 -12.25 5.37 5.60
CA ASN A 22 -12.62 5.39 4.18
C ASN A 22 -12.04 6.54 3.34
N ASP A 23 -11.05 7.26 3.85
CA ASP A 23 -10.33 8.25 3.06
C ASP A 23 -9.53 7.60 1.93
N ARG A 24 -9.54 8.25 0.77
CA ARG A 24 -8.78 7.87 -0.43
C ARG A 24 -7.87 9.02 -0.82
N LEU A 25 -6.58 8.87 -0.56
CA LEU A 25 -5.58 9.92 -0.77
C LEU A 25 -4.61 9.56 -1.89
N ILE A 26 -4.24 10.56 -2.69
CA ILE A 26 -3.07 10.49 -3.56
C ILE A 26 -2.01 11.47 -3.10
N ILE A 27 -0.78 11.00 -3.04
CA ILE A 27 0.41 11.81 -2.75
C ILE A 27 1.28 11.85 -3.99
N TYR A 28 1.25 12.97 -4.68
CA TYR A 28 2.13 13.22 -5.81
C TYR A 28 3.51 13.69 -5.36
N GLY A 29 4.51 13.43 -6.16
CA GLY A 29 5.86 13.95 -5.94
C GLY A 29 6.89 13.35 -6.90
N LYS A 30 7.94 14.09 -7.18
CA LYS A 30 9.06 13.61 -8.00
C LYS A 30 9.80 12.46 -7.32
N SER A 31 10.60 11.72 -8.08
CA SER A 31 11.53 10.74 -7.50
C SER A 31 12.44 11.43 -6.47
N GLY A 32 12.63 10.81 -5.31
CA GLY A 32 13.44 11.35 -4.22
C GLY A 32 12.75 12.42 -3.35
N SER A 33 11.46 12.72 -3.54
CA SER A 33 10.74 13.73 -2.72
C SER A 33 10.43 13.26 -1.30
N GLY A 34 10.63 11.96 -0.97
CA GLY A 34 10.32 11.39 0.34
C GLY A 34 9.03 10.54 0.38
N LYS A 35 8.39 10.25 -0.77
CA LYS A 35 7.16 9.44 -0.84
C LYS A 35 7.33 8.08 -0.16
N THR A 36 8.31 7.31 -0.55
CA THR A 36 8.60 5.99 0.03
C THR A 36 8.88 6.08 1.53
N THR A 37 9.61 7.11 2.00
CA THR A 37 9.82 7.35 3.44
C THR A 37 8.49 7.59 4.16
N LEU A 38 7.60 8.41 3.59
CA LEU A 38 6.29 8.66 4.17
C LEU A 38 5.45 7.38 4.22
N LEU A 39 5.44 6.60 3.13
CA LEU A 39 4.72 5.33 3.09
C LEU A 39 5.30 4.30 4.07
N ASN A 40 6.62 4.25 4.27
CA ASN A 40 7.26 3.40 5.27
C ASN A 40 6.83 3.76 6.69
N ILE A 41 6.70 5.06 6.99
CA ILE A 41 6.18 5.52 8.28
C ILE A 41 4.70 5.13 8.43
N LEU A 42 3.86 5.42 7.42
CA LEU A 42 2.43 5.06 7.45
C LEU A 42 2.19 3.55 7.60
N SER A 43 3.07 2.73 7.01
CA SER A 43 3.03 1.27 7.13
C SER A 43 3.75 0.72 8.37
N THR A 44 4.25 1.58 9.24
CA THR A 44 5.02 1.23 10.46
C THR A 44 6.28 0.38 10.18
N LEU A 45 6.81 0.45 8.97
CA LEU A 45 8.11 -0.13 8.61
C LEU A 45 9.26 0.74 9.13
N GLU A 46 9.02 2.04 9.28
CA GLU A 46 9.92 3.00 9.90
C GLU A 46 9.19 3.81 10.97
N ILE A 47 9.91 4.18 12.01
CA ILE A 47 9.42 5.08 13.06
C ILE A 47 9.96 6.49 12.76
N PRO A 48 9.15 7.56 12.87
CA PRO A 48 9.64 8.91 12.64
C PRO A 48 10.72 9.27 13.65
N SER A 49 11.80 9.91 13.19
CA SER A 49 12.90 10.37 14.08
C SER A 49 12.45 11.46 15.05
N ASN A 50 11.46 12.25 14.68
CA ASN A 50 10.83 13.30 15.47
C ASN A 50 9.35 13.37 15.16
N GLY A 51 8.54 13.80 16.12
CA GLY A 51 7.09 13.82 16.01
C GLY A 51 6.48 12.52 16.52
N SER A 52 5.26 12.23 16.14
CA SER A 52 4.54 11.02 16.56
C SER A 52 3.55 10.57 15.49
N MET A 53 3.25 9.29 15.46
CA MET A 53 2.19 8.70 14.66
C MET A 53 1.18 8.01 15.57
N ILE A 54 -0.10 8.28 15.33
CA ILE A 54 -1.21 7.58 15.98
C ILE A 54 -1.95 6.76 14.90
N PHE A 55 -2.20 5.49 15.19
CA PHE A 55 -2.99 4.61 14.33
C PHE A 55 -4.03 3.89 15.18
N ALA A 56 -5.32 4.05 14.85
CA ALA A 56 -6.44 3.47 15.59
C ALA A 56 -6.30 3.68 17.11
N ASP A 57 -6.11 4.92 17.52
CA ASP A 57 -5.93 5.39 18.91
C ASP A 57 -4.68 4.86 19.64
N LYS A 58 -3.75 4.22 18.92
CA LYS A 58 -2.49 3.75 19.48
C LYS A 58 -1.33 4.63 19.05
N LEU A 59 -0.53 5.08 20.02
CA LEU A 59 0.73 5.78 19.74
C LEU A 59 1.76 4.75 19.27
N ILE A 60 2.17 4.85 17.99
CA ILE A 60 3.04 3.86 17.33
C ILE A 60 4.40 3.79 17.99
N ASP A 61 4.98 4.92 18.39
CA ASP A 61 6.31 4.99 19.00
C ASP A 61 6.39 4.25 20.35
N SER A 62 5.26 3.95 20.98
CA SER A 62 5.18 3.21 22.24
C SER A 62 5.01 1.70 22.10
N LEU A 63 4.83 1.21 20.86
CA LEU A 63 4.57 -0.20 20.60
C LEU A 63 5.87 -1.00 20.50
N SER A 64 5.82 -2.25 20.99
CA SER A 64 6.89 -3.23 20.79
C SER A 64 6.92 -3.74 19.35
N ASP A 65 8.05 -4.31 18.92
CA ASP A 65 8.20 -4.92 17.59
C ASP A 65 7.14 -5.97 17.30
N LYS A 66 6.73 -6.73 18.32
CA LYS A 66 5.67 -7.74 18.20
C LYS A 66 4.31 -7.09 17.93
N GLU A 67 4.00 -5.99 18.60
CA GLU A 67 2.74 -5.25 18.39
C GLU A 67 2.74 -4.57 17.03
N LEU A 68 3.85 -3.97 16.60
CA LEU A 68 4.01 -3.42 15.26
C LEU A 68 3.87 -4.48 14.17
N SER A 69 4.46 -5.67 14.36
CA SER A 69 4.32 -6.79 13.43
C SER A 69 2.87 -7.28 13.34
N ASN A 70 2.17 -7.34 14.48
CA ASN A 70 0.77 -7.73 14.49
C ASN A 70 -0.12 -6.68 13.82
N LEU A 71 0.17 -5.39 14.01
CA LEU A 71 -0.53 -4.29 13.36
C LEU A 71 -0.33 -4.33 11.83
N ARG A 72 0.89 -4.54 11.35
CA ARG A 72 1.15 -4.74 9.92
C ARG A 72 0.46 -5.96 9.34
N LEU A 73 0.38 -7.05 10.11
CA LEU A 73 -0.28 -8.26 9.64
C LEU A 73 -1.79 -8.11 9.47
N ASN A 74 -2.44 -7.40 10.39
CA ASN A 74 -3.90 -7.39 10.48
C ASN A 74 -4.55 -6.09 10.01
N ASP A 75 -3.92 -4.94 10.26
CA ASP A 75 -4.56 -3.64 10.11
C ASP A 75 -3.97 -2.79 8.96
N ILE A 76 -2.80 -3.15 8.42
CA ILE A 76 -2.12 -2.38 7.37
C ILE A 76 -1.76 -3.29 6.19
N GLY A 77 -2.35 -3.02 5.02
CA GLY A 77 -1.93 -3.63 3.77
C GLY A 77 -0.86 -2.76 3.08
N VAL A 78 0.16 -3.38 2.49
CA VAL A 78 1.20 -2.67 1.76
C VAL A 78 1.40 -3.28 0.38
N VAL A 79 1.40 -2.43 -0.65
CA VAL A 79 1.74 -2.78 -2.03
C VAL A 79 2.95 -1.98 -2.45
N PHE A 80 4.05 -2.65 -2.72
CA PHE A 80 5.30 -2.06 -3.19
C PHE A 80 5.35 -2.04 -4.72
N GLN A 81 6.12 -1.13 -5.29
CA GLN A 81 6.37 -1.06 -6.72
C GLN A 81 6.88 -2.40 -7.28
N SER A 82 7.81 -3.05 -6.60
CA SER A 82 8.40 -4.33 -7.04
C SER A 82 7.56 -5.58 -6.71
N HIS A 83 6.29 -5.43 -6.33
CA HIS A 83 5.31 -6.48 -5.96
C HIS A 83 5.74 -7.36 -4.77
N HIS A 84 7.02 -7.72 -4.62
CA HIS A 84 7.60 -8.58 -3.59
C HIS A 84 6.82 -9.90 -3.39
N LEU A 85 6.45 -10.54 -4.50
CA LEU A 85 5.86 -11.87 -4.47
C LEU A 85 6.93 -12.91 -4.11
N LEU A 86 6.52 -13.96 -3.39
CA LEU A 86 7.37 -15.08 -3.05
C LEU A 86 7.42 -16.01 -4.27
N GLU A 87 8.60 -16.16 -4.85
CA GLU A 87 8.80 -16.85 -6.14
C GLU A 87 8.50 -18.35 -6.07
N GLU A 88 8.63 -18.96 -4.88
CA GLU A 88 8.37 -20.38 -4.64
C GLU A 88 6.88 -20.68 -4.40
N PHE A 89 6.05 -19.66 -4.28
CA PHE A 89 4.61 -19.79 -4.02
C PHE A 89 3.81 -19.43 -5.27
N SER A 90 2.76 -20.22 -5.53
CA SER A 90 1.77 -19.88 -6.54
C SER A 90 1.07 -18.54 -6.22
N LEU A 91 0.37 -17.99 -7.22
CA LEU A 91 -0.46 -16.79 -7.02
C LEU A 91 -1.42 -16.97 -5.84
N HIS A 92 -2.13 -18.10 -5.78
CA HIS A 92 -3.07 -18.36 -4.69
C HIS A 92 -2.38 -18.42 -3.33
N GLU A 93 -1.24 -19.11 -3.23
CA GLU A 93 -0.48 -19.21 -1.98
C GLU A 93 0.06 -17.84 -1.53
N ASN A 94 0.56 -17.01 -2.45
CA ASN A 94 0.95 -15.64 -2.16
C ASN A 94 -0.20 -14.84 -1.54
N ILE A 95 -1.42 -14.95 -2.11
CA ILE A 95 -2.59 -14.19 -1.65
C ILE A 95 -3.01 -14.61 -0.25
N ILE A 96 -3.11 -15.94 0.02
CA ILE A 96 -3.65 -16.44 1.28
C ILE A 96 -2.64 -16.46 2.43
N LEU A 97 -1.35 -16.28 2.15
CA LEU A 97 -0.28 -16.40 3.14
C LEU A 97 -0.48 -15.51 4.37
N PRO A 98 -0.77 -14.19 4.24
CA PRO A 98 -0.97 -13.34 5.43
C PRO A 98 -2.15 -13.80 6.28
N GLY A 99 -3.26 -14.23 5.66
CA GLY A 99 -4.42 -14.77 6.39
C GLY A 99 -4.11 -16.07 7.12
N SER A 100 -3.26 -16.91 6.50
CA SER A 100 -2.79 -18.16 7.12
C SER A 100 -1.88 -17.88 8.33
N ILE A 101 -0.98 -16.89 8.24
CA ILE A 101 -0.12 -16.47 9.35
C ILE A 101 -0.94 -15.86 10.49
N ALA A 102 -1.96 -15.07 10.16
CA ALA A 102 -2.88 -14.48 11.13
C ALA A 102 -3.82 -15.51 11.79
N HIS A 103 -3.82 -16.77 11.33
CA HIS A 103 -4.79 -17.79 11.72
C HIS A 103 -6.25 -17.36 11.56
N ASN A 104 -6.54 -16.50 10.61
CA ASN A 104 -7.84 -15.88 10.36
C ASN A 104 -8.18 -15.83 8.86
N LEU A 105 -7.79 -16.86 8.09
CA LEU A 105 -8.03 -16.89 6.65
C LEU A 105 -9.52 -17.04 6.33
N ASP A 106 -10.11 -16.00 5.75
CA ASP A 106 -11.43 -16.01 5.13
C ASP A 106 -11.30 -16.47 3.66
N LYS A 107 -11.64 -17.75 3.40
CA LYS A 107 -11.55 -18.35 2.06
C LYS A 107 -12.54 -17.75 1.07
N ASP A 108 -13.70 -17.33 1.53
CA ASP A 108 -14.74 -16.73 0.69
C ASP A 108 -14.27 -15.34 0.25
N PHE A 109 -13.67 -14.58 1.15
CA PHE A 109 -13.07 -13.30 0.80
C PHE A 109 -11.85 -13.44 -0.12
N ALA A 110 -11.01 -14.47 0.09
CA ALA A 110 -9.91 -14.77 -0.85
C ALA A 110 -10.44 -15.03 -2.27
N ASN A 111 -11.49 -15.84 -2.40
CA ASN A 111 -12.14 -16.11 -3.69
C ASN A 111 -12.74 -14.83 -4.30
N PHE A 112 -13.43 -14.02 -3.49
CA PHE A 112 -13.96 -12.72 -3.91
C PHE A 112 -12.84 -11.83 -4.51
N LEU A 113 -11.71 -11.66 -3.82
CA LEU A 113 -10.59 -10.85 -4.33
C LEU A 113 -10.03 -11.40 -5.63
N ILE A 114 -9.84 -12.71 -5.72
CA ILE A 114 -9.30 -13.38 -6.91
C ILE A 114 -10.23 -13.19 -8.13
N GLU A 115 -11.53 -13.27 -7.92
CA GLU A 115 -12.53 -13.07 -8.97
C GLU A 115 -12.61 -11.60 -9.39
N LYS A 116 -12.71 -10.67 -8.44
CA LYS A 116 -12.76 -9.22 -8.70
C LYS A 116 -11.53 -8.73 -9.44
N LEU A 117 -10.35 -9.22 -9.08
CA LEU A 117 -9.09 -8.87 -9.73
C LEU A 117 -8.83 -9.65 -11.03
N LYS A 118 -9.78 -10.50 -11.48
CA LYS A 118 -9.70 -11.25 -12.74
C LYS A 118 -8.43 -12.11 -12.87
N ILE A 119 -8.03 -12.78 -11.79
CA ILE A 119 -6.85 -13.65 -11.73
C ILE A 119 -7.17 -15.12 -11.42
N SER A 120 -8.45 -15.50 -11.51
CA SER A 120 -8.93 -16.86 -11.19
C SER A 120 -8.25 -17.95 -12.01
N ASN A 121 -7.94 -17.70 -13.28
CA ASN A 121 -7.29 -18.64 -14.21
C ASN A 121 -5.77 -18.73 -14.00
N ARG A 122 -5.20 -17.99 -13.04
CA ARG A 122 -3.77 -17.96 -12.73
C ARG A 122 -3.44 -18.50 -11.33
N LYS A 123 -4.40 -19.07 -10.63
CA LYS A 123 -4.27 -19.50 -9.22
C LYS A 123 -3.02 -20.36 -8.96
N ASP A 124 -2.72 -21.28 -9.87
CA ASP A 124 -1.63 -22.26 -9.71
C ASP A 124 -0.32 -21.81 -10.38
N HIS A 125 -0.28 -20.61 -10.99
CA HIS A 125 0.91 -20.10 -11.65
C HIS A 125 1.89 -19.50 -10.62
N LEU A 126 3.19 -19.69 -10.87
CA LEU A 126 4.26 -19.02 -10.15
C LEU A 126 4.46 -17.57 -10.65
N PRO A 127 5.05 -16.68 -9.86
CA PRO A 127 5.24 -15.27 -10.21
C PRO A 127 5.94 -15.02 -11.55
N ASP A 128 6.91 -15.87 -11.93
CA ASP A 128 7.63 -15.79 -13.21
C ASP A 128 6.76 -16.12 -14.45
N GLN A 129 5.63 -16.79 -14.24
CA GLN A 129 4.65 -17.16 -15.27
C GLN A 129 3.56 -16.10 -15.46
N LEU A 130 3.57 -15.04 -14.64
CA LEU A 130 2.56 -13.97 -14.62
C LEU A 130 3.04 -12.74 -15.38
N SER A 131 2.11 -12.05 -16.06
CA SER A 131 2.36 -10.71 -16.58
C SER A 131 2.54 -9.69 -15.45
N GLY A 132 3.10 -8.51 -15.75
CA GLY A 132 3.25 -7.43 -14.78
C GLY A 132 1.93 -7.06 -14.10
N GLY A 133 0.86 -6.90 -14.88
CA GLY A 133 -0.47 -6.60 -14.34
C GLY A 133 -1.05 -7.74 -13.48
N GLU A 134 -0.82 -9.00 -13.83
CA GLU A 134 -1.24 -10.15 -13.00
C GLU A 134 -0.46 -10.22 -11.69
N ARG A 135 0.86 -9.94 -11.70
CA ARG A 135 1.66 -9.82 -10.47
C ARG A 135 1.17 -8.68 -9.58
N GLN A 136 0.86 -7.52 -10.17
CA GLN A 136 0.33 -6.38 -9.43
C GLN A 136 -1.01 -6.71 -8.78
N ARG A 137 -1.95 -7.30 -9.52
CA ARG A 137 -3.24 -7.72 -8.98
C ARG A 137 -3.09 -8.78 -7.87
N CYS A 138 -2.14 -9.69 -7.99
CA CYS A 138 -1.79 -10.63 -6.92
C CYS A 138 -1.28 -9.91 -5.65
N ALA A 139 -0.37 -8.94 -5.79
CA ALA A 139 0.17 -8.18 -4.67
C ALA A 139 -0.93 -7.37 -3.95
N ILE A 140 -1.89 -6.81 -4.70
CA ILE A 140 -3.04 -6.11 -4.16
C ILE A 140 -3.97 -7.07 -3.41
N ALA A 141 -4.31 -8.22 -3.99
CA ALA A 141 -5.12 -9.23 -3.31
C ALA A 141 -4.49 -9.69 -2.00
N ARG A 142 -3.16 -9.93 -2.01
CA ARG A 142 -2.38 -10.30 -0.83
C ARG A 142 -2.43 -9.22 0.25
N ALA A 143 -2.32 -7.95 -0.13
CA ALA A 143 -2.37 -6.83 0.81
C ALA A 143 -3.77 -6.65 1.44
N LEU A 144 -4.83 -7.05 0.75
CA LEU A 144 -6.23 -6.91 1.20
C LEU A 144 -6.76 -8.11 2.00
N ILE A 145 -6.08 -9.28 1.98
CA ILE A 145 -6.65 -10.54 2.46
C ILE A 145 -7.11 -10.52 3.92
N ASN A 146 -6.43 -9.77 4.78
CA ASN A 146 -6.78 -9.62 6.19
C ASN A 146 -7.74 -8.45 6.47
N ARG A 147 -8.37 -7.87 5.42
CA ARG A 147 -9.28 -6.72 5.54
C ARG A 147 -8.65 -5.56 6.33
N PRO A 148 -7.48 -5.04 5.90
CA PRO A 148 -6.79 -4.00 6.62
C PRO A 148 -7.63 -2.72 6.69
N LYS A 149 -7.40 -1.89 7.72
CA LYS A 149 -8.00 -0.55 7.85
C LYS A 149 -7.34 0.46 6.92
N LEU A 150 -6.05 0.27 6.66
CA LEU A 150 -5.25 1.14 5.79
C LEU A 150 -4.53 0.31 4.74
N LEU A 151 -4.68 0.69 3.47
CA LEU A 151 -3.87 0.21 2.36
C LEU A 151 -2.92 1.31 1.91
N VAL A 152 -1.64 1.00 1.88
CA VAL A 152 -0.57 1.88 1.42
C VAL A 152 0.01 1.32 0.12
N MET A 153 0.06 2.12 -0.94
CA MET A 153 0.56 1.69 -2.25
C MET A 153 1.66 2.65 -2.75
N ASP A 154 2.84 2.11 -3.03
CA ASP A 154 3.96 2.86 -3.62
C ASP A 154 4.05 2.57 -5.12
N GLU A 155 3.80 3.59 -5.96
CA GLU A 155 3.83 3.53 -7.41
C GLU A 155 3.12 2.28 -7.98
N PRO A 156 1.82 2.02 -7.65
CA PRO A 156 1.18 0.72 -7.90
C PRO A 156 1.05 0.35 -9.38
N THR A 157 1.33 1.27 -10.29
CA THR A 157 1.25 1.06 -11.74
C THR A 157 2.51 1.51 -12.48
N GLY A 158 3.60 1.80 -11.75
CA GLY A 158 4.81 2.39 -12.32
C GLY A 158 5.50 1.52 -13.38
N ASP A 159 5.37 0.20 -13.28
CA ASP A 159 5.99 -0.77 -14.20
C ASP A 159 5.00 -1.31 -15.26
N LEU A 160 3.79 -0.73 -15.37
CA LEU A 160 2.73 -1.17 -16.27
C LEU A 160 2.56 -0.22 -17.46
N ASP A 161 2.17 -0.76 -18.60
CA ASP A 161 1.69 0.07 -19.70
C ASP A 161 0.36 0.75 -19.34
N ARG A 162 0.01 1.82 -20.07
CA ARG A 162 -1.14 2.67 -19.76
C ARG A 162 -2.46 1.90 -19.69
N ASN A 163 -2.70 0.99 -20.62
CA ASN A 163 -3.97 0.26 -20.67
C ASN A 163 -4.09 -0.70 -19.48
N THR A 164 -3.03 -1.43 -19.17
CA THR A 164 -2.95 -2.33 -18.02
C THR A 164 -3.06 -1.55 -16.70
N SER A 165 -2.41 -0.38 -16.59
CA SER A 165 -2.52 0.52 -15.45
C SER A 165 -3.98 0.93 -15.21
N ASP A 166 -4.65 1.41 -16.26
CA ASP A 166 -6.04 1.84 -16.20
C ASP A 166 -6.97 0.69 -15.77
N GLU A 167 -6.78 -0.51 -16.34
CA GLU A 167 -7.56 -1.71 -15.95
C GLU A 167 -7.34 -2.07 -14.47
N VAL A 168 -6.10 -2.10 -14.00
CA VAL A 168 -5.79 -2.43 -12.60
C VAL A 168 -6.45 -1.43 -11.66
N MET A 169 -6.36 -0.13 -11.96
CA MET A 169 -6.95 0.91 -11.10
C MET A 169 -8.48 0.87 -11.08
N GLU A 170 -9.13 0.55 -12.21
CA GLU A 170 -10.59 0.36 -12.27
C GLU A 170 -11.03 -0.83 -11.38
N LEU A 171 -10.32 -1.96 -11.43
CA LEU A 171 -10.61 -3.12 -10.59
C LEU A 171 -10.42 -2.82 -9.10
N ILE A 172 -9.42 -2.01 -8.76
CA ILE A 172 -9.17 -1.56 -7.37
C ILE A 172 -10.31 -0.65 -6.89
N ASP A 173 -10.74 0.32 -7.71
CA ASP A 173 -11.86 1.21 -7.37
C ASP A 173 -13.15 0.41 -7.14
N ASP A 174 -13.42 -0.62 -7.94
CA ASP A 174 -14.58 -1.50 -7.77
C ASP A 174 -14.54 -2.22 -6.41
N ILE A 175 -13.36 -2.74 -6.01
CA ILE A 175 -13.20 -3.38 -4.70
C ILE A 175 -13.42 -2.38 -3.57
N PHE A 176 -12.85 -1.17 -3.66
CA PHE A 176 -12.97 -0.15 -2.62
C PHE A 176 -14.39 0.43 -2.47
N ASN A 177 -15.27 0.19 -3.44
CA ASN A 177 -16.68 0.52 -3.32
C ASN A 177 -17.47 -0.58 -2.55
N GLU A 178 -16.88 -1.75 -2.36
CA GLU A 178 -17.52 -2.90 -1.70
C GLU A 178 -16.94 -3.20 -0.30
N ILE A 179 -15.78 -2.59 0.04
CA ILE A 179 -15.13 -2.80 1.35
C ILE A 179 -14.79 -1.46 2.00
N ASP A 180 -14.88 -1.41 3.32
CA ASP A 180 -14.47 -0.26 4.12
C ASP A 180 -12.95 -0.29 4.30
N ILE A 181 -12.26 0.69 3.67
CA ILE A 181 -10.80 0.78 3.74
C ILE A 181 -10.34 2.21 3.43
N SER A 182 -9.37 2.68 4.20
CA SER A 182 -8.65 3.91 3.87
C SER A 182 -7.45 3.59 2.97
N VAL A 183 -7.18 4.44 1.98
CA VAL A 183 -6.17 4.18 0.96
C VAL A 183 -5.25 5.38 0.79
N VAL A 184 -3.94 5.12 0.77
CA VAL A 184 -2.92 6.11 0.42
C VAL A 184 -2.09 5.59 -0.74
N ILE A 185 -2.13 6.30 -1.86
CA ILE A 185 -1.33 6.00 -3.05
C ILE A 185 -0.25 7.08 -3.19
N ALA A 186 1.01 6.69 -3.24
CA ALA A 186 2.08 7.56 -3.67
C ALA A 186 2.42 7.30 -5.13
N THR A 187 2.47 8.34 -5.95
CA THR A 187 2.79 8.21 -7.38
C THR A 187 3.36 9.51 -7.96
N HIS A 188 4.04 9.39 -9.09
CA HIS A 188 4.40 10.53 -9.93
C HIS A 188 3.48 10.65 -11.16
N ASP A 189 2.57 9.69 -11.40
CA ASP A 189 1.61 9.72 -12.52
C ASP A 189 0.40 10.59 -12.15
N GLU A 190 0.37 11.81 -12.67
CA GLU A 190 -0.75 12.76 -12.49
C GLU A 190 -2.05 12.31 -13.21
N ASN A 191 -1.94 11.33 -14.11
CA ASN A 191 -3.08 10.81 -14.89
C ASN A 191 -3.59 9.47 -14.37
N LEU A 192 -3.18 9.05 -13.15
CA LEU A 192 -3.65 7.81 -12.56
C LEU A 192 -5.18 7.80 -12.47
N LYS A 193 -5.82 6.77 -13.02
CA LYS A 193 -7.26 6.57 -12.94
C LYS A 193 -7.66 6.11 -11.54
N PHE A 194 -7.78 7.05 -10.63
CA PHE A 194 -8.24 6.84 -9.25
C PHE A 194 -9.02 8.06 -8.79
N LYS A 195 -10.08 7.87 -8.00
CA LYS A 195 -10.92 8.95 -7.50
C LYS A 195 -10.64 9.21 -6.02
N PRO A 196 -9.64 10.05 -5.68
CA PRO A 196 -9.34 10.36 -4.30
C PRO A 196 -10.32 11.36 -3.70
N ASN A 197 -10.45 11.35 -2.37
CA ASN A 197 -11.07 12.43 -1.61
C ASN A 197 -10.12 13.63 -1.52
N SER A 198 -8.82 13.36 -1.37
CA SER A 198 -7.82 14.40 -1.20
C SER A 198 -6.56 14.11 -2.03
N LYS A 199 -5.97 15.16 -2.55
CA LYS A 199 -4.70 15.12 -3.30
C LYS A 199 -3.65 15.99 -2.62
N TYR A 200 -2.48 15.44 -2.46
CA TYR A 200 -1.34 16.11 -1.85
C TYR A 200 -0.16 16.16 -2.82
N LEU A 201 0.67 17.18 -2.68
CA LEU A 201 1.99 17.29 -3.32
C LEU A 201 3.07 17.21 -2.22
N LEU A 202 3.95 16.22 -2.33
CA LEU A 202 5.14 16.10 -1.49
C LEU A 202 6.34 16.69 -2.24
N GLU A 203 6.80 17.84 -1.79
CA GLU A 203 7.93 18.55 -2.40
C GLU A 203 8.85 19.13 -1.31
N GLN A 204 10.15 18.93 -1.47
CA GLN A 204 11.17 19.38 -0.52
C GLN A 204 10.86 18.96 0.94
N GLY A 205 10.38 17.74 1.13
CA GLY A 205 10.03 17.18 2.44
C GLY A 205 8.75 17.71 3.06
N LYS A 206 8.00 18.57 2.39
CA LYS A 206 6.73 19.16 2.87
C LYS A 206 5.55 18.60 2.09
N LEU A 207 4.49 18.29 2.81
CA LEU A 207 3.24 17.80 2.24
C LEU A 207 2.24 18.97 2.15
N ASN A 208 1.77 19.25 0.94
CA ASN A 208 0.82 20.33 0.68
C ASN A 208 -0.47 19.76 0.10
N LEU A 209 -1.62 20.10 0.68
CA LEU A 209 -2.93 19.76 0.12
C LEU A 209 -3.15 20.57 -1.16
N ILE A 210 -3.46 19.92 -2.27
CA ILE A 210 -3.76 20.55 -3.57
C ILE A 210 -5.21 20.38 -3.99
N GLN A 211 -5.92 19.41 -3.44
CA GLN A 211 -7.35 19.19 -3.62
C GLN A 211 -7.90 18.36 -2.46
N GLY A 212 -8.97 18.79 -1.85
CA GLY A 212 -9.74 18.10 -0.80
C GLY A 212 -11.22 18.34 -0.98
#